data_6c7334fb85f1f5e9a93d3fc47a23a5b3
#
_entry.id   6c7334fb85f1f5e9a93d3fc47a23a5b3
#
_cell.length_a   1.000
_cell.length_b   1.000
_cell.length_c   1.000
_cell.angle_alpha   90.00
_cell.angle_beta   90.00
_cell.angle_gamma   90.00
#
_symmetry.space_group_name_H-M   'P 1'
#
loop_
_entity.id
_entity.type
_entity.pdbx_description
1 polymer ?
#
loop_
_entity_poly.entity_id
_entity_poly.type
_entity_poly.pdbx_seq_one_letter_code
_entity_poly.pdbx_strand_id
1 'polypeptide(L)'
;SLIEQPVQSTEDNELEYLDTPIPLCADESFHNYDDIENIFKRYEYINIKLDKTGGLTEGLKIAKRAKELEKGIMIGCMVGSSLSMLPALMLYEYANYIDLDGPCFLKKDEDYGLIYNEGLIKLPKQVCWG
;
A
#
# COMPACT_ATOMS: atom_id res chain seq x y z
N SER A 1 0.16 -5.26 -14.60
CA SER A 1 -1.11 -4.51 -14.41
C SER A 1 -1.81 -5.01 -13.17
N LEU A 2 -2.55 -4.15 -12.49
CA LEU A 2 -3.29 -4.40 -11.26
C LEU A 2 -4.60 -3.61 -11.34
N ILE A 3 -5.68 -4.14 -10.80
CA ILE A 3 -6.94 -3.39 -10.60
C ILE A 3 -7.12 -3.22 -9.10
N GLU A 4 -7.11 -1.97 -8.65
CA GLU A 4 -7.30 -1.64 -7.24
C GLU A 4 -8.77 -1.32 -6.98
N GLN A 5 -9.32 -1.91 -5.94
CA GLN A 5 -10.69 -1.74 -5.41
C GLN A 5 -11.76 -1.54 -6.49
N PRO A 6 -12.03 -2.56 -7.32
CA PRO A 6 -12.94 -2.42 -8.47
C PRO A 6 -14.40 -2.17 -8.09
N VAL A 7 -14.78 -2.50 -6.86
CA VAL A 7 -16.14 -2.33 -6.31
C VAL A 7 -16.09 -1.64 -4.96
N GLN A 8 -17.22 -1.16 -4.46
CA GLN A 8 -17.30 -0.67 -3.08
C GLN A 8 -17.05 -1.82 -2.09
N SER A 9 -16.46 -1.52 -0.93
CA SER A 9 -16.13 -2.54 0.08
C SER A 9 -17.34 -3.34 0.58
N THR A 10 -18.54 -2.79 0.47
CA THR A 10 -19.80 -3.47 0.77
C THR A 10 -20.26 -4.45 -0.32
N GLU A 11 -19.63 -4.40 -1.48
CA GLU A 11 -19.98 -5.17 -2.69
C GLU A 11 -18.91 -6.23 -3.04
N ASP A 12 -17.93 -6.45 -2.19
CA ASP A 12 -16.84 -7.42 -2.40
C ASP A 12 -17.33 -8.84 -2.77
N ASN A 13 -18.53 -9.20 -2.36
CA ASN A 13 -19.12 -10.50 -2.69
C ASN A 13 -19.33 -10.67 -4.20
N GLU A 14 -19.48 -9.59 -4.96
CA GLU A 14 -19.63 -9.65 -6.41
C GLU A 14 -18.34 -10.14 -7.12
N LEU A 15 -17.19 -9.96 -6.46
CA LEU A 15 -15.89 -10.40 -6.97
C LEU A 15 -15.70 -11.91 -6.93
N GLU A 16 -16.48 -12.64 -6.13
CA GLU A 16 -16.34 -14.10 -5.95
C GLU A 16 -16.53 -14.88 -7.25
N TYR A 17 -17.25 -14.29 -8.20
CA TYR A 17 -17.56 -14.90 -9.50
C TYR A 17 -16.86 -14.18 -10.67
N LEU A 18 -16.00 -13.21 -10.37
CA LEU A 18 -15.30 -12.46 -11.40
C LEU A 18 -14.08 -13.24 -11.89
N ASP A 19 -14.13 -13.70 -13.13
CA ASP A 19 -12.97 -14.27 -13.82
C ASP A 19 -12.24 -13.15 -14.58
N THR A 20 -11.08 -12.74 -14.08
CA THR A 20 -10.26 -11.69 -14.71
C THR A 20 -8.81 -12.12 -14.79
N PRO A 21 -8.13 -11.89 -15.95
CA PRO A 21 -6.70 -12.15 -16.07
C PRO A 21 -5.82 -11.11 -15.36
N ILE A 22 -6.41 -10.00 -14.87
CA ILE A 22 -5.71 -8.94 -14.16
C ILE A 22 -5.99 -9.10 -12.67
N PRO A 23 -4.96 -9.26 -11.83
CA PRO A 23 -5.15 -9.46 -10.40
C PRO A 23 -5.80 -8.25 -9.72
N LEU A 24 -6.60 -8.53 -8.70
CA LEU A 24 -7.32 -7.54 -7.93
C LEU A 24 -6.58 -7.21 -6.63
N CYS A 25 -6.60 -5.94 -6.25
CA CYS A 25 -6.01 -5.42 -5.03
C CYS A 25 -7.08 -4.80 -4.13
N ALA A 26 -7.15 -5.25 -2.88
CA ALA A 26 -8.03 -4.63 -1.89
C ALA A 26 -7.39 -3.37 -1.31
N ASP A 27 -8.14 -2.26 -1.30
CA ASP A 27 -7.77 -1.03 -0.60
C ASP A 27 -8.78 -0.71 0.51
N GLU A 28 -9.94 -0.15 0.19
CA GLU A 28 -10.97 0.20 1.18
C GLU A 28 -11.58 -1.01 1.87
N SER A 29 -11.48 -2.18 1.29
CA SER A 29 -11.94 -3.45 1.88
C SER A 29 -10.96 -4.03 2.89
N PHE A 30 -9.72 -3.53 2.95
CA PHE A 30 -8.65 -4.04 3.81
C PHE A 30 -8.19 -2.98 4.80
N HIS A 31 -8.22 -3.28 6.11
CA HIS A 31 -7.84 -2.32 7.15
C HIS A 31 -6.76 -2.83 8.10
N ASN A 32 -6.80 -4.11 8.51
CA ASN A 32 -5.93 -4.60 9.57
C ASN A 32 -5.58 -6.08 9.40
N TYR A 33 -4.77 -6.59 10.31
CA TYR A 33 -4.29 -7.97 10.25
C TYR A 33 -5.40 -9.03 10.25
N ASP A 34 -6.49 -8.80 10.96
CA ASP A 34 -7.57 -9.78 11.12
C ASP A 34 -8.39 -9.95 9.82
N ASP A 35 -8.34 -8.98 8.91
CA ASP A 35 -9.01 -9.03 7.62
C ASP A 35 -8.32 -9.98 6.61
N ILE A 36 -7.03 -10.28 6.80
CA ILE A 36 -6.17 -10.94 5.80
C ILE A 36 -6.79 -12.22 5.23
N GLU A 37 -7.19 -13.15 6.08
CA GLU A 37 -7.69 -14.46 5.65
C GLU A 37 -8.99 -14.35 4.84
N ASN A 38 -9.80 -13.35 5.14
CA ASN A 38 -11.05 -13.14 4.43
C ASN A 38 -10.84 -12.41 3.10
N ILE A 39 -10.00 -11.38 3.08
CA ILE A 39 -9.68 -10.59 1.89
C ILE A 39 -9.07 -11.46 0.81
N PHE A 40 -8.12 -12.32 1.13
CA PHE A 40 -7.45 -13.19 0.16
C PHE A 40 -8.30 -14.32 -0.43
N LYS A 41 -9.57 -14.42 -0.06
CA LYS A 41 -10.54 -15.25 -0.77
C LYS A 41 -11.00 -14.64 -2.10
N ARG A 42 -10.88 -13.31 -2.25
CA ARG A 42 -11.39 -12.53 -3.38
C ARG A 42 -10.34 -11.68 -4.08
N TYR A 43 -9.27 -11.35 -3.38
CA TYR A 43 -8.20 -10.49 -3.86
C TYR A 43 -6.87 -11.24 -3.89
N GLU A 44 -6.04 -10.99 -4.89
CA GLU A 44 -4.67 -11.51 -4.96
C GLU A 44 -3.67 -10.59 -4.28
N TYR A 45 -4.02 -9.31 -4.13
CA TYR A 45 -3.20 -8.25 -3.54
C TYR A 45 -3.94 -7.50 -2.45
N ILE A 46 -3.17 -6.92 -1.54
CA ILE A 46 -3.64 -5.93 -0.56
C ILE A 46 -2.84 -4.65 -0.70
N ASN A 47 -3.50 -3.50 -0.52
CA ASN A 47 -2.85 -2.20 -0.42
C ASN A 47 -2.62 -1.85 1.06
N ILE A 48 -1.36 -1.92 1.50
CA ILE A 48 -0.95 -1.55 2.85
C ILE A 48 -0.72 -0.04 2.88
N LYS A 49 -1.60 0.67 3.56
CA LYS A 49 -1.45 2.09 3.90
C LYS A 49 -1.26 2.18 5.41
N LEU A 50 -0.13 2.68 5.88
CA LEU A 50 0.18 2.71 7.31
C LEU A 50 -0.86 3.47 8.14
N ASP A 51 -1.50 4.46 7.51
CA ASP A 51 -2.59 5.24 8.11
C ASP A 51 -3.83 4.38 8.44
N LYS A 52 -4.12 3.37 7.60
CA LYS A 52 -5.23 2.43 7.83
C LYS A 52 -4.86 1.32 8.79
N THR A 53 -3.66 0.76 8.62
CA THR A 53 -3.26 -0.51 9.23
C THR A 53 -2.75 -0.36 10.67
N GLY A 54 -2.65 0.86 11.19
CA GLY A 54 -2.18 1.10 12.56
C GLY A 54 -0.68 1.32 12.68
N GLY A 55 -0.01 1.72 11.59
CA GLY A 55 1.40 2.09 11.57
C GLY A 55 2.35 0.98 11.16
N LEU A 56 3.67 1.26 11.28
CA LEU A 56 4.72 0.42 10.73
C LEU A 56 4.76 -0.99 11.32
N THR A 57 4.56 -1.13 12.63
CA THR A 57 4.62 -2.44 13.30
C THR A 57 3.57 -3.40 12.78
N GLU A 58 2.32 -2.94 12.66
CA GLU A 58 1.24 -3.74 12.08
C GLU A 58 1.44 -3.92 10.58
N GLY A 59 1.89 -2.90 9.85
CA GLY A 59 2.23 -3.01 8.43
C GLY A 59 3.25 -4.11 8.15
N LEU A 60 4.32 -4.21 8.94
CA LEU A 60 5.33 -5.27 8.82
C LEU A 60 4.76 -6.66 9.15
N LYS A 61 3.89 -6.77 10.15
CA LYS A 61 3.22 -8.03 10.51
C LYS A 61 2.30 -8.50 9.38
N ILE A 62 1.53 -7.59 8.80
CA ILE A 62 0.66 -7.82 7.66
C ILE A 62 1.48 -8.26 6.44
N ALA A 63 2.55 -7.54 6.12
CA ALA A 63 3.40 -7.84 4.96
C ALA A 63 4.04 -9.23 5.06
N LYS A 64 4.53 -9.62 6.24
CA LYS A 64 5.05 -10.97 6.49
C LYS A 64 3.97 -12.03 6.27
N ARG A 65 2.77 -11.81 6.81
CA ARG A 65 1.67 -12.78 6.67
C ARG A 65 1.22 -12.93 5.21
N ALA A 66 1.08 -11.83 4.47
CA ALA A 66 0.76 -11.87 3.05
C ALA A 66 1.80 -12.67 2.25
N LYS A 67 3.09 -12.49 2.57
CA LYS A 67 4.18 -13.24 1.95
C LYS A 67 4.12 -14.74 2.26
N GLU A 68 3.80 -15.13 3.50
CA GLU A 68 3.59 -16.53 3.89
C GLU A 68 2.43 -17.18 3.12
N LEU A 69 1.42 -16.41 2.78
CA LEU A 69 0.26 -16.83 1.99
C LEU A 69 0.50 -16.74 0.48
N GLU A 70 1.72 -16.40 0.05
CA GLU A 70 2.11 -16.21 -1.36
C GLU A 70 1.24 -15.17 -2.09
N LYS A 71 0.80 -14.13 -1.36
CA LYS A 71 -0.04 -13.06 -1.86
C LYS A 71 0.75 -11.79 -2.17
N GLY A 72 0.20 -11.00 -3.07
CA GLY A 72 0.83 -9.76 -3.52
C GLY A 72 0.59 -8.59 -2.57
N ILE A 73 1.54 -7.65 -2.59
CA ILE A 73 1.49 -6.45 -1.74
C ILE A 73 1.71 -5.21 -2.62
N MET A 74 0.81 -4.28 -2.49
CA MET A 74 0.99 -2.89 -2.86
C MET A 74 1.22 -2.08 -1.59
N ILE A 75 2.13 -1.13 -1.62
CA ILE A 75 2.30 -0.14 -0.56
C ILE A 75 1.73 1.16 -1.09
N GLY A 76 0.67 1.63 -0.47
CA GLY A 76 0.04 2.89 -0.80
C GLY A 76 0.17 3.93 0.31
N CYS A 77 -0.44 5.08 0.07
CA CYS A 77 -0.47 6.18 1.04
C CYS A 77 -1.81 6.93 1.00
N MET A 78 -2.01 7.76 2.02
CA MET A 78 -2.93 8.88 1.96
C MET A 78 -2.16 10.12 1.49
N VAL A 79 -2.86 11.19 1.11
CA VAL A 79 -2.20 12.47 0.81
C VAL A 79 -1.49 12.97 2.06
N GLY A 80 -0.17 13.15 1.96
CA GLY A 80 0.67 13.54 3.08
C GLY A 80 2.08 13.91 2.63
N SER A 81 2.91 14.41 3.54
CA SER A 81 4.28 14.80 3.25
C SER A 81 5.22 13.58 3.21
N SER A 82 6.43 13.80 2.72
CA SER A 82 7.50 12.78 2.74
C SER A 82 7.75 12.18 4.11
N LEU A 83 7.44 12.91 5.18
CA LEU A 83 7.58 12.41 6.56
C LEU A 83 6.67 11.20 6.81
N SER A 84 5.45 11.19 6.26
CA SER A 84 4.53 10.05 6.37
C SER A 84 4.87 8.91 5.40
N MET A 85 5.55 9.18 4.29
CA MET A 85 5.94 8.16 3.30
C MET A 85 7.17 7.36 3.73
N LEU A 86 8.11 7.98 4.44
CA LEU A 86 9.37 7.35 4.83
C LEU A 86 9.20 6.04 5.60
N PRO A 87 8.33 5.93 6.63
CA PRO A 87 8.12 4.66 7.31
C PRO A 87 7.50 3.60 6.39
N ALA A 88 6.66 3.97 5.42
CA ALA A 88 6.07 3.02 4.48
C ALA A 88 7.14 2.39 3.56
N LEU A 89 8.20 3.12 3.22
CA LEU A 89 9.33 2.58 2.46
C LEU A 89 10.07 1.45 3.18
N MET A 90 9.94 1.30 4.50
CA MET A 90 10.50 0.15 5.22
C MET A 90 9.88 -1.20 4.81
N LEU A 91 8.74 -1.16 4.13
CA LEU A 91 8.05 -2.33 3.61
C LEU A 91 8.49 -2.71 2.19
N TYR A 92 9.41 -1.98 1.55
CA TYR A 92 9.72 -2.10 0.13
C TYR A 92 10.12 -3.52 -0.30
N GLU A 93 10.82 -4.27 0.55
CA GLU A 93 11.25 -5.65 0.26
C GLU A 93 10.10 -6.65 0.14
N TYR A 94 8.93 -6.29 0.65
CA TYR A 94 7.72 -7.11 0.57
C TYR A 94 6.86 -6.74 -0.63
N ALA A 95 7.04 -5.53 -1.18
CA ALA A 95 6.15 -4.94 -2.17
C ALA A 95 6.37 -5.46 -3.58
N ASN A 96 5.26 -5.65 -4.30
CA ASN A 96 5.23 -5.81 -5.75
C ASN A 96 4.96 -4.47 -6.45
N TYR A 97 4.22 -3.58 -5.78
CA TYR A 97 3.90 -2.23 -6.25
C TYR A 97 4.11 -1.22 -5.12
N ILE A 98 4.58 -0.03 -5.46
CA ILE A 98 4.76 1.09 -4.53
C ILE A 98 4.12 2.32 -5.15
N ASP A 99 3.13 2.88 -4.44
CA ASP A 99 2.42 4.11 -4.80
C ASP A 99 2.42 5.06 -3.59
N LEU A 100 3.51 5.77 -3.44
CA LEU A 100 3.75 6.73 -2.34
C LEU A 100 3.87 8.14 -2.89
N ASP A 101 2.96 8.51 -3.78
CA ASP A 101 2.96 9.79 -4.50
C ASP A 101 2.28 10.94 -3.73
N GLY A 102 1.79 10.69 -2.51
CA GLY A 102 1.11 11.70 -1.68
C GLY A 102 1.80 13.06 -1.61
N PRO A 103 3.14 13.18 -1.48
CA PRO A 103 3.83 14.46 -1.47
C PRO A 103 3.72 15.25 -2.79
N CYS A 104 3.50 14.58 -3.92
CA CYS A 104 3.36 15.22 -5.22
C CYS A 104 2.10 16.11 -5.32
N PHE A 105 1.11 15.87 -4.45
CA PHE A 105 -0.14 16.65 -4.37
C PHE A 105 -0.05 17.85 -3.43
N LEU A 106 1.06 18.00 -2.70
CA LEU A 106 1.25 19.12 -1.78
C LEU A 106 1.79 20.35 -2.50
N LYS A 107 1.39 21.53 -2.06
CA LYS A 107 1.96 22.78 -2.52
C LYS A 107 3.45 22.91 -2.17
N LYS A 108 3.85 22.34 -1.04
CA LYS A 108 5.23 22.26 -0.55
C LYS A 108 5.36 21.01 0.31
N ASP A 109 6.38 20.21 0.06
CA ASP A 109 6.78 19.07 0.88
C ASP A 109 7.76 19.50 1.98
N GLU A 110 8.19 18.57 2.81
CA GLU A 110 9.20 18.78 3.85
C GLU A 110 10.56 19.14 3.23
N ASP A 111 11.35 19.92 3.97
CA ASP A 111 12.75 20.12 3.63
C ASP A 111 13.48 18.76 3.76
N TYR A 112 14.27 18.40 2.75
CA TYR A 112 14.90 17.07 2.62
C TYR A 112 13.90 15.90 2.46
N GLY A 113 12.74 16.16 1.89
CA GLY A 113 11.75 15.16 1.54
C GLY A 113 12.22 14.19 0.45
N LEU A 114 11.37 13.23 0.11
CA LEU A 114 11.60 12.27 -0.95
C LEU A 114 11.72 12.97 -2.31
N ILE A 115 12.53 12.40 -3.20
CA ILE A 115 12.74 12.93 -4.54
C ILE A 115 11.99 12.04 -5.53
N TYR A 116 11.04 12.64 -6.24
CA TYR A 116 10.23 11.99 -7.26
C TYR A 116 10.76 12.33 -8.64
N ASN A 117 11.12 11.35 -9.42
CA ASN A 117 11.61 11.55 -10.78
C ASN A 117 11.25 10.37 -11.69
N GLU A 118 10.46 10.62 -12.73
CA GLU A 118 10.10 9.62 -13.75
C GLU A 118 9.59 8.28 -13.18
N GLY A 119 8.70 8.34 -12.20
CA GLY A 119 8.14 7.16 -11.53
C GLY A 119 9.08 6.49 -10.52
N LEU A 120 10.22 7.10 -10.21
CA LEU A 120 11.15 6.63 -9.20
C LEU A 120 11.08 7.48 -7.95
N ILE A 121 11.11 6.82 -6.80
CA ILE A 121 11.26 7.46 -5.49
C ILE A 121 12.70 7.28 -5.03
N LYS A 122 13.37 8.38 -4.73
CA LYS A 122 14.75 8.38 -4.24
C LYS A 122 14.84 9.02 -2.86
N LEU A 123 15.62 8.41 -1.99
CA LEU A 123 15.95 9.00 -0.71
C LEU A 123 16.92 10.18 -0.92
N PRO A 124 16.73 11.33 -0.26
CA PRO A 124 17.70 12.40 -0.24
C PRO A 124 18.95 11.98 0.53
N LYS A 125 20.04 12.73 0.37
CA LYS A 125 21.28 12.49 1.14
C LYS A 125 21.08 12.65 2.65
N GLN A 126 20.17 13.54 3.03
CA GLN A 126 19.73 13.75 4.42
C GLN A 126 18.21 13.57 4.40
N VAL A 127 17.69 12.72 5.24
CA VAL A 127 16.24 12.48 5.36
C VAL A 127 15.62 13.45 6.36
N CYS A 128 14.34 13.78 6.13
CA CYS A 128 13.57 14.67 7.01
C CYS A 128 13.13 14.01 8.32
N TRP A 129 13.49 12.75 8.52
CA TRP A 129 13.10 11.98 9.68
C TRP A 129 14.26 11.90 10.67
N GLY A 130 14.05 12.51 11.85
CA GLY A 130 15.03 12.55 12.89
C GLY A 130 15.14 12.67 14.09
#